data_bf17a967d4f933eb00c7e989ba48aebf
#
_entry.id   bf17a967d4f933eb00c7e989ba48aebf
#
_cell.length_a   1.000
_cell.length_b   1.000
_cell.length_c   1.000
_cell.angle_alpha   90.00
_cell.angle_beta   90.00
_cell.angle_gamma   90.00
#
_symmetry.space_group_name_H-M   'P 1'
#
loop_
_entity.id
_entity.type
_entity.pdbx_description
1 polymer ?
#
loop_
_entity_poly.entity_id
_entity_poly.type
_entity_poly.pdbx_seq_one_letter_code
_entity_poly.pdbx_strand_id
1 'polypeptide(L)'
;MGLKSTLHNLKEKYKGQKMAPAFNALHTFLYLPNEVTQGGTHIKAADDLKRTMNTVILSLVPCLIFGMFNAGYQHYRAIDIANGIVREVSLFGNFITWDNLILGAITVLPLVIVSYAVGLAVEFLFAVIKGHEVEEGYLVTGMLVPLIVPIDIPLWMLGVAVVFGVVIGKEVFGGTGMNILNPALTIRAFLFFAYPTWMSGDKVWVHEAVDRAGTSEAISGETILGSYAQNQDIIYSLSEMFYGFIPGSVGETSKLLIIIGALILIFTKIGSWRIILSTILGALLMGVIFNLVIDTGFIGESSKFYGLMSVPYWQHLLIGSILFGAVFMATDPVSASQTNKGKWIYGFLIGFISIMIRVFNPAYPEGVFLAILLMNVFAPTIDHYVVKANVKNRLNRLKTKTA
;
A
#
# COMPACT_ATOMS: atom_id res chain seq x y z
N MET A 1 -0.50 20.26 36.27
CA MET A 1 0.32 20.62 35.11
C MET A 1 -0.24 19.94 33.88
N GLY A 2 -0.56 20.68 32.81
CA GLY A 2 -1.10 20.06 31.61
C GLY A 2 0.01 19.36 30.80
N LEU A 3 -0.33 18.33 30.02
CA LEU A 3 0.59 17.56 29.17
C LEU A 3 1.52 18.46 28.34
N LYS A 4 1.00 19.59 27.84
CA LYS A 4 1.77 20.58 27.08
C LYS A 4 2.93 21.20 27.87
N SER A 5 2.69 21.60 29.13
CA SER A 5 3.74 22.18 29.98
C SER A 5 4.79 21.16 30.38
N THR A 6 4.38 19.90 30.60
CA THR A 6 5.34 18.81 30.91
C THR A 6 6.25 18.52 29.73
N LEU A 7 5.69 18.40 28.51
CA LEU A 7 6.48 18.17 27.29
C LEU A 7 7.38 19.37 26.94
N HIS A 8 6.90 20.61 27.17
CA HIS A 8 7.71 21.79 26.97
C HIS A 8 8.89 21.84 27.93
N ASN A 9 8.67 21.52 29.20
CA ASN A 9 9.74 21.48 30.22
C ASN A 9 10.75 20.35 29.91
N LEU A 10 10.30 19.20 29.39
CA LEU A 10 11.20 18.13 28.92
C LEU A 10 12.03 18.60 27.73
N LYS A 11 11.41 19.26 26.73
CA LYS A 11 12.12 19.83 25.58
C LYS A 11 13.23 20.79 26.02
N GLU A 12 12.95 21.75 26.92
CA GLU A 12 13.93 22.70 27.42
C GLU A 12 15.02 22.03 28.29
N LYS A 13 14.65 21.04 29.12
CA LYS A 13 15.59 20.33 29.98
C LYS A 13 16.65 19.52 29.19
N TYR A 14 16.28 18.96 28.06
CA TYR A 14 17.17 18.14 27.25
C TYR A 14 17.72 18.87 26.02
N LYS A 15 17.49 20.18 25.91
CA LYS A 15 18.02 21.04 24.84
C LYS A 15 19.57 20.98 24.81
N GLY A 16 20.10 20.61 23.64
CA GLY A 16 21.56 20.45 23.44
C GLY A 16 22.12 19.07 23.83
N GLN A 17 21.32 18.15 24.34
CA GLN A 17 21.73 16.77 24.60
C GLN A 17 21.44 15.86 23.39
N LYS A 18 22.12 14.71 23.30
CA LYS A 18 21.92 13.72 22.21
C LYS A 18 20.47 13.24 22.05
N MET A 19 19.69 13.26 23.14
CA MET A 19 18.27 12.85 23.15
C MET A 19 17.30 14.00 22.81
N ALA A 20 17.77 15.22 22.57
CA ALA A 20 16.92 16.36 22.23
C ALA A 20 15.97 16.09 21.00
N PRO A 21 16.42 15.43 19.92
CA PRO A 21 15.57 15.13 18.78
C PRO A 21 14.33 14.29 19.14
N ALA A 22 14.46 13.30 20.05
CA ALA A 22 13.36 12.47 20.48
C ALA A 22 12.27 13.23 21.26
N PHE A 23 12.69 14.10 22.19
CA PHE A 23 11.76 14.95 22.96
C PHE A 23 11.13 16.04 22.09
N ASN A 24 11.89 16.60 21.13
CA ASN A 24 11.36 17.52 20.13
C ASN A 24 10.30 16.86 19.27
N ALA A 25 10.52 15.64 18.79
CA ALA A 25 9.58 14.91 17.99
C ALA A 25 8.24 14.69 18.72
N LEU A 26 8.27 14.25 19.99
CA LEU A 26 7.07 14.11 20.81
C LEU A 26 6.32 15.42 20.99
N HIS A 27 7.04 16.53 21.21
CA HIS A 27 6.42 17.84 21.36
C HIS A 27 5.83 18.33 20.03
N THR A 28 6.55 18.19 18.92
CA THR A 28 6.07 18.64 17.59
C THR A 28 4.99 17.77 17.03
N PHE A 29 4.94 16.47 17.37
CA PHE A 29 3.85 15.56 16.98
C PHE A 29 2.51 15.98 17.59
N LEU A 30 2.51 16.35 18.88
CA LEU A 30 1.28 16.74 19.60
C LEU A 30 0.94 18.23 19.47
N TYR A 31 1.94 19.08 19.28
CA TYR A 31 1.76 20.53 19.23
C TYR A 31 2.58 21.15 18.12
N LEU A 32 1.96 22.09 17.37
CA LEU A 32 2.68 22.88 16.36
C LEU A 32 3.78 23.71 17.05
N PRO A 33 5.02 23.72 16.51
CA PRO A 33 6.06 24.58 17.02
C PRO A 33 5.67 26.05 16.85
N ASN A 34 5.88 26.86 17.89
CA ASN A 34 5.60 28.30 17.88
C ASN A 34 6.83 29.09 17.38
N GLU A 35 7.56 28.51 16.43
CA GLU A 35 8.75 29.12 15.85
C GLU A 35 8.35 30.09 14.74
N VAL A 36 8.86 31.34 14.84
CA VAL A 36 8.67 32.38 13.84
C VAL A 36 10.05 32.91 13.42
N THR A 37 10.14 33.42 12.20
CA THR A 37 11.37 34.11 11.73
C THR A 37 11.67 35.30 12.62
N GLN A 38 12.93 35.43 13.06
CA GLN A 38 13.35 36.50 13.96
C GLN A 38 13.60 37.85 13.24
N GLY A 39 13.53 37.89 11.90
CA GLY A 39 13.70 39.11 11.10
C GLY A 39 13.12 38.89 9.68
N GLY A 40 12.66 40.00 9.09
CA GLY A 40 12.04 40.00 7.76
C GLY A 40 10.59 39.54 7.76
N THR A 41 10.06 39.30 6.56
CA THR A 41 8.67 38.83 6.37
C THR A 41 8.54 37.35 6.72
N HIS A 42 7.61 37.03 7.61
CA HIS A 42 7.27 35.65 7.94
C HIS A 42 6.31 35.08 6.90
N ILE A 43 6.79 34.12 6.11
CA ILE A 43 5.98 33.42 5.10
C ILE A 43 5.79 31.97 5.58
N LYS A 44 4.53 31.57 5.82
CA LYS A 44 4.18 30.22 6.18
C LYS A 44 3.45 29.56 4.99
N ALA A 45 3.88 28.36 4.59
CA ALA A 45 3.18 27.59 3.58
C ALA A 45 1.81 27.16 4.10
N ALA A 46 0.82 27.12 3.20
CA ALA A 46 -0.52 26.62 3.53
C ALA A 46 -0.53 25.09 3.73
N ASP A 47 0.37 24.41 3.04
CA ASP A 47 0.54 22.97 3.11
C ASP A 47 1.76 22.64 3.98
N ASP A 48 1.52 21.86 5.03
CA ASP A 48 2.53 21.31 5.93
C ASP A 48 2.64 19.80 5.69
N LEU A 49 3.87 19.25 5.80
CA LEU A 49 4.13 17.81 5.65
C LEU A 49 3.25 16.98 6.58
N LYS A 50 3.07 17.41 7.83
CA LYS A 50 2.16 16.79 8.81
C LYS A 50 0.74 16.66 8.30
N ARG A 51 0.20 17.75 7.75
CA ARG A 51 -1.17 17.80 7.22
C ARG A 51 -1.32 16.85 6.06
N THR A 52 -0.33 16.81 5.17
CA THR A 52 -0.29 15.89 4.03
C THR A 52 -0.31 14.44 4.50
N MET A 53 0.60 14.07 5.42
CA MET A 53 0.70 12.71 5.95
C MET A 53 -0.56 12.29 6.71
N ASN A 54 -1.11 13.16 7.57
CA ASN A 54 -2.36 12.88 8.28
C ASN A 54 -3.55 12.68 7.33
N THR A 55 -3.62 13.42 6.23
CA THR A 55 -4.69 13.25 5.26
C THR A 55 -4.61 11.88 4.55
N VAL A 56 -3.38 11.41 4.25
CA VAL A 56 -3.20 10.05 3.70
C VAL A 56 -3.65 9.00 4.71
N ILE A 57 -3.24 9.12 5.98
CA ILE A 57 -3.66 8.20 7.04
C ILE A 57 -5.19 8.20 7.17
N LEU A 58 -5.82 9.38 7.22
CA LEU A 58 -7.27 9.51 7.31
C LEU A 58 -7.99 8.84 6.13
N SER A 59 -7.41 8.89 4.93
CA SER A 59 -7.96 8.23 3.74
C SER A 59 -7.80 6.69 3.78
N LEU A 60 -6.86 6.15 4.58
CA LEU A 60 -6.63 4.71 4.79
C LEU A 60 -7.50 4.12 5.92
N VAL A 61 -7.91 4.93 6.91
CA VAL A 61 -8.69 4.47 8.07
C VAL A 61 -9.96 3.70 7.68
N PRO A 62 -10.78 4.12 6.70
CA PRO A 62 -11.94 3.34 6.29
C PRO A 62 -11.58 1.93 5.79
N CYS A 63 -10.48 1.78 5.04
CA CYS A 63 -9.99 0.49 4.57
C CYS A 63 -9.53 -0.39 5.74
N LEU A 64 -8.87 0.19 6.74
CA LEU A 64 -8.44 -0.53 7.94
C LEU A 64 -9.64 -1.06 8.74
N ILE A 65 -10.63 -0.19 9.03
CA ILE A 65 -11.82 -0.58 9.79
C ILE A 65 -12.60 -1.68 9.07
N PHE A 66 -12.83 -1.51 7.77
CA PHE A 66 -13.51 -2.54 6.97
C PHE A 66 -12.70 -3.84 6.95
N GLY A 67 -11.37 -3.75 6.80
CA GLY A 67 -10.49 -4.90 6.79
C GLY A 67 -10.52 -5.70 8.09
N MET A 68 -10.68 -5.02 9.26
CA MET A 68 -10.88 -5.72 10.54
C MET A 68 -12.20 -6.51 10.54
N PHE A 69 -13.31 -5.92 10.09
CA PHE A 69 -14.58 -6.66 9.97
C PHE A 69 -14.44 -7.82 8.97
N ASN A 70 -13.78 -7.59 7.84
CA ASN A 70 -13.63 -8.62 6.82
C ASN A 70 -12.73 -9.77 7.28
N ALA A 71 -11.67 -9.49 8.05
CA ALA A 71 -10.80 -10.54 8.61
C ALA A 71 -11.58 -11.51 9.51
N GLY A 72 -12.41 -10.99 10.43
CA GLY A 72 -13.29 -11.80 11.25
C GLY A 72 -14.36 -12.53 10.43
N TYR A 73 -14.99 -11.82 9.49
CA TYR A 73 -16.03 -12.40 8.64
C TYR A 73 -15.50 -13.57 7.79
N GLN A 74 -14.33 -13.45 7.16
CA GLN A 74 -13.75 -14.53 6.36
C GLN A 74 -13.36 -15.73 7.21
N HIS A 75 -12.90 -15.52 8.43
CA HIS A 75 -12.65 -16.62 9.37
C HIS A 75 -13.91 -17.41 9.69
N TYR A 76 -15.01 -16.75 10.09
CA TYR A 76 -16.27 -17.46 10.38
C TYR A 76 -16.93 -18.04 9.13
N ARG A 77 -16.84 -17.35 7.97
CA ARG A 77 -17.31 -17.89 6.68
C ARG A 77 -16.57 -19.17 6.31
N ALA A 78 -15.26 -19.21 6.52
CA ALA A 78 -14.48 -20.42 6.25
C ALA A 78 -14.90 -21.61 7.15
N ILE A 79 -15.25 -21.34 8.41
CA ILE A 79 -15.81 -22.35 9.33
C ILE A 79 -17.18 -22.82 8.84
N ASP A 80 -18.05 -21.90 8.47
CA ASP A 80 -19.38 -22.23 7.96
C ASP A 80 -19.29 -23.12 6.69
N ILE A 81 -18.43 -22.78 5.75
CA ILE A 81 -18.19 -23.57 4.52
C ILE A 81 -17.70 -24.98 4.87
N ALA A 82 -16.75 -25.12 5.81
CA ALA A 82 -16.26 -26.43 6.26
C ALA A 82 -17.36 -27.28 6.92
N ASN A 83 -18.34 -26.64 7.54
CA ASN A 83 -19.51 -27.31 8.10
C ASN A 83 -20.66 -27.52 7.09
N GLY A 84 -20.43 -27.24 5.80
CA GLY A 84 -21.44 -27.36 4.75
C GLY A 84 -22.52 -26.27 4.78
N ILE A 85 -22.32 -25.19 5.52
CA ILE A 85 -23.28 -24.08 5.66
C ILE A 85 -22.86 -22.96 4.70
N VAL A 86 -23.66 -22.69 3.68
CA VAL A 86 -23.48 -21.54 2.79
C VAL A 86 -24.44 -20.44 3.20
N ARG A 87 -23.91 -19.32 3.70
CA ARG A 87 -24.70 -18.13 4.06
C ARG A 87 -24.47 -17.03 3.05
N GLU A 88 -25.56 -16.39 2.62
CA GLU A 88 -25.47 -15.16 1.84
C GLU A 88 -24.94 -14.00 2.70
N VAL A 89 -24.18 -13.11 2.06
CA VAL A 89 -23.63 -11.92 2.74
C VAL A 89 -24.75 -10.94 3.08
N SER A 90 -24.91 -10.63 4.35
CA SER A 90 -25.83 -9.59 4.84
C SER A 90 -25.03 -8.58 5.64
N LEU A 91 -25.09 -7.30 5.23
CA LEU A 91 -24.27 -6.25 5.84
C LEU A 91 -24.50 -6.12 7.36
N PHE A 92 -25.76 -6.09 7.78
CA PHE A 92 -26.14 -5.99 9.21
C PHE A 92 -26.47 -7.33 9.86
N GLY A 93 -26.61 -8.41 9.06
CA GLY A 93 -26.94 -9.74 9.59
C GLY A 93 -25.72 -10.55 10.02
N ASN A 94 -24.67 -10.58 9.18
CA ASN A 94 -23.50 -11.42 9.45
C ASN A 94 -22.15 -10.75 9.22
N PHE A 95 -22.09 -9.55 8.61
CA PHE A 95 -20.81 -8.86 8.37
C PHE A 95 -20.48 -7.87 9.51
N ILE A 96 -21.35 -6.88 9.80
CA ILE A 96 -21.12 -5.91 10.88
C ILE A 96 -21.60 -6.53 12.20
N THR A 97 -20.78 -7.39 12.78
CA THR A 97 -21.00 -8.01 14.08
C THR A 97 -19.84 -7.71 15.02
N TRP A 98 -20.11 -7.71 16.32
CA TRP A 98 -19.06 -7.52 17.32
C TRP A 98 -18.02 -8.63 17.28
N ASP A 99 -18.43 -9.87 16.99
CA ASP A 99 -17.53 -11.02 16.92
C ASP A 99 -16.50 -10.84 15.78
N ASN A 100 -16.96 -10.41 14.59
CA ASN A 100 -16.07 -10.11 13.48
C ASN A 100 -15.10 -8.97 13.80
N LEU A 101 -15.60 -7.91 14.44
CA LEU A 101 -14.76 -6.77 14.81
C LEU A 101 -13.71 -7.16 15.86
N ILE A 102 -14.10 -7.89 16.90
CA ILE A 102 -13.19 -8.30 17.98
C ILE A 102 -12.10 -9.22 17.42
N LEU A 103 -12.48 -10.25 16.67
CA LEU A 103 -11.50 -11.17 16.05
C LEU A 103 -10.55 -10.42 15.11
N GLY A 104 -11.11 -9.61 14.21
CA GLY A 104 -10.29 -8.83 13.27
C GLY A 104 -9.42 -7.78 13.96
N ALA A 105 -9.87 -7.18 15.06
CA ALA A 105 -9.06 -6.27 15.86
C ALA A 105 -7.90 -7.01 16.55
N ILE A 106 -8.16 -8.18 17.15
CA ILE A 106 -7.13 -8.99 17.81
C ILE A 106 -6.05 -9.44 16.80
N THR A 107 -6.40 -9.69 15.56
CA THR A 107 -5.45 -10.11 14.51
C THR A 107 -4.72 -8.94 13.87
N VAL A 108 -5.40 -7.85 13.53
CA VAL A 108 -4.83 -6.74 12.76
C VAL A 108 -4.12 -5.70 13.64
N LEU A 109 -4.65 -5.38 14.84
CA LEU A 109 -4.02 -4.36 15.71
C LEU A 109 -2.60 -4.70 16.15
N PRO A 110 -2.22 -5.95 16.47
CA PRO A 110 -0.84 -6.27 16.77
C PRO A 110 0.12 -5.97 15.62
N LEU A 111 -0.30 -6.18 14.35
CA LEU A 111 0.48 -5.81 13.18
C LEU A 111 0.70 -4.30 13.08
N VAL A 112 -0.36 -3.51 13.36
CA VAL A 112 -0.28 -2.05 13.41
C VAL A 112 0.68 -1.59 14.51
N ILE A 113 0.53 -2.14 15.72
CA ILE A 113 1.37 -1.78 16.87
C ILE A 113 2.84 -2.09 16.60
N VAL A 114 3.15 -3.29 16.11
CA VAL A 114 4.54 -3.69 15.80
C VAL A 114 5.11 -2.84 14.67
N SER A 115 4.35 -2.58 13.61
CA SER A 115 4.79 -1.72 12.52
C SER A 115 5.20 -0.34 13.04
N TYR A 116 4.32 0.33 13.81
CA TYR A 116 4.64 1.65 14.36
C TYR A 116 5.76 1.61 15.41
N ALA A 117 5.71 0.67 16.35
CA ALA A 117 6.69 0.61 17.44
C ALA A 117 8.11 0.37 16.92
N VAL A 118 8.28 -0.62 16.04
CA VAL A 118 9.60 -0.97 15.50
C VAL A 118 10.09 0.12 14.54
N GLY A 119 9.25 0.59 13.64
CA GLY A 119 9.68 1.56 12.64
C GLY A 119 10.01 2.93 13.23
N LEU A 120 9.18 3.42 14.17
CA LEU A 120 9.49 4.66 14.89
C LEU A 120 10.74 4.50 15.76
N ALA A 121 10.95 3.34 16.40
CA ALA A 121 12.18 3.10 17.16
C ALA A 121 13.42 3.20 16.28
N VAL A 122 13.39 2.65 15.07
CA VAL A 122 14.50 2.77 14.10
C VAL A 122 14.71 4.23 13.69
N GLU A 123 13.65 4.97 13.35
CA GLU A 123 13.76 6.38 12.98
C GLU A 123 14.31 7.25 14.12
N PHE A 124 13.83 7.04 15.36
CA PHE A 124 14.36 7.74 16.53
C PHE A 124 15.85 7.44 16.73
N LEU A 125 16.25 6.18 16.55
CA LEU A 125 17.66 5.80 16.67
C LEU A 125 18.53 6.55 15.63
N PHE A 126 18.09 6.57 14.37
CA PHE A 126 18.82 7.30 13.31
C PHE A 126 18.81 8.80 13.51
N ALA A 127 17.70 9.40 13.98
CA ALA A 127 17.62 10.82 14.30
C ALA A 127 18.62 11.21 15.42
N VAL A 128 18.74 10.37 16.45
CA VAL A 128 19.72 10.58 17.54
C VAL A 128 21.16 10.45 17.04
N ILE A 129 21.44 9.44 16.18
CA ILE A 129 22.80 9.20 15.66
C ILE A 129 23.22 10.32 14.69
N LYS A 130 22.34 10.69 13.77
CA LYS A 130 22.61 11.72 12.75
C LYS A 130 22.43 13.15 13.26
N GLY A 131 21.77 13.36 14.41
CA GLY A 131 21.53 14.67 15.02
C GLY A 131 20.51 15.53 14.28
N HIS A 132 19.60 14.94 13.53
CA HIS A 132 18.48 15.63 12.87
C HIS A 132 17.15 15.41 13.60
N GLU A 133 16.14 16.22 13.29
CA GLU A 133 14.80 16.03 13.83
C GLU A 133 14.13 14.79 13.23
N VAL A 134 13.25 14.15 14.02
CA VAL A 134 12.46 13.02 13.54
C VAL A 134 11.40 13.50 12.57
N GLU A 135 11.39 12.94 11.38
CA GLU A 135 10.45 13.30 10.35
C GLU A 135 9.19 12.40 10.39
N GLU A 136 8.04 12.95 10.04
CA GLU A 136 6.74 12.30 10.19
C GLU A 136 6.38 11.35 9.04
N GLY A 137 7.28 11.17 8.06
CA GLY A 137 7.02 10.34 6.88
C GLY A 137 6.76 8.87 7.17
N TYR A 138 7.27 8.35 8.29
CA TYR A 138 7.03 6.96 8.67
C TYR A 138 5.58 6.68 9.09
N LEU A 139 4.84 7.68 9.54
CA LEU A 139 3.46 7.47 9.98
C LEU A 139 2.58 6.87 8.89
N VAL A 140 2.78 7.27 7.63
CA VAL A 140 2.09 6.67 6.47
C VAL A 140 2.59 5.26 6.20
N THR A 141 3.91 5.04 6.21
CA THR A 141 4.51 3.71 6.03
C THR A 141 4.01 2.74 7.09
N GLY A 142 4.00 3.16 8.37
CA GLY A 142 3.53 2.36 9.49
C GLY A 142 2.08 1.93 9.38
N MET A 143 1.23 2.76 8.72
CA MET A 143 -0.17 2.44 8.45
C MET A 143 -0.35 1.55 7.22
N LEU A 144 0.46 1.76 6.16
CA LEU A 144 0.38 0.98 4.93
C LEU A 144 0.80 -0.48 5.12
N VAL A 145 1.84 -0.73 5.92
CA VAL A 145 2.42 -2.08 6.10
C VAL A 145 1.39 -3.10 6.58
N PRO A 146 0.63 -2.88 7.68
CA PRO A 146 -0.39 -3.82 8.14
C PRO A 146 -1.50 -4.07 7.13
N LEU A 147 -1.76 -3.10 6.24
CA LEU A 147 -2.82 -3.20 5.23
C LEU A 147 -2.45 -4.08 4.04
N ILE A 148 -1.17 -4.40 3.85
CA ILE A 148 -0.67 -5.14 2.69
C ILE A 148 0.00 -6.47 3.02
N VAL A 149 0.22 -6.77 4.29
CA VAL A 149 0.80 -8.05 4.72
C VAL A 149 -0.29 -9.05 5.10
N PRO A 150 -0.02 -10.37 5.05
CA PRO A 150 -0.92 -11.39 5.55
C PRO A 150 -1.23 -11.22 7.04
N ILE A 151 -2.44 -11.64 7.44
CA ILE A 151 -2.95 -11.42 8.79
C ILE A 151 -2.17 -12.24 9.82
N ASP A 152 -1.81 -13.47 9.49
CA ASP A 152 -1.16 -14.44 10.40
C ASP A 152 0.36 -14.42 10.34
N ILE A 153 0.96 -13.37 9.78
CA ILE A 153 2.40 -13.24 9.74
C ILE A 153 2.97 -13.14 11.16
N PRO A 154 4.00 -13.92 11.55
CA PRO A 154 4.63 -13.80 12.86
C PRO A 154 5.16 -12.38 13.10
N LEU A 155 4.82 -11.79 14.25
CA LEU A 155 5.16 -10.40 14.58
C LEU A 155 6.67 -10.12 14.54
N TRP A 156 7.50 -11.10 14.89
CA TRP A 156 8.95 -10.94 14.81
C TRP A 156 9.46 -10.84 13.37
N MET A 157 8.87 -11.60 12.42
CA MET A 157 9.20 -11.48 10.98
C MET A 157 8.82 -10.10 10.46
N LEU A 158 7.64 -9.62 10.83
CA LEU A 158 7.21 -8.26 10.52
C LEU A 158 8.19 -7.23 11.09
N GLY A 159 8.60 -7.39 12.35
CA GLY A 159 9.58 -6.50 12.99
C GLY A 159 10.91 -6.45 12.23
N VAL A 160 11.47 -7.59 11.86
CA VAL A 160 12.74 -7.68 11.08
C VAL A 160 12.56 -7.02 9.72
N ALA A 161 11.44 -7.24 9.04
CA ALA A 161 11.16 -6.64 7.75
C ALA A 161 11.00 -5.11 7.83
N VAL A 162 10.36 -4.62 8.89
CA VAL A 162 10.23 -3.18 9.14
C VAL A 162 11.61 -2.55 9.36
N VAL A 163 12.48 -3.18 10.18
CA VAL A 163 13.87 -2.70 10.35
C VAL A 163 14.58 -2.64 8.99
N PHE A 164 14.51 -3.72 8.20
CA PHE A 164 15.14 -3.76 6.88
C PHE A 164 14.62 -2.66 5.96
N GLY A 165 13.30 -2.55 5.83
CA GLY A 165 12.69 -1.59 4.90
C GLY A 165 12.90 -0.13 5.30
N VAL A 166 12.92 0.18 6.61
CA VAL A 166 13.22 1.54 7.09
C VAL A 166 14.70 1.86 6.90
N VAL A 167 15.60 0.96 7.29
CA VAL A 167 17.04 1.20 7.15
C VAL A 167 17.45 1.27 5.69
N ILE A 168 17.17 0.23 4.90
CA ILE A 168 17.63 0.11 3.52
C ILE A 168 16.75 0.94 2.56
N GLY A 169 15.44 0.97 2.77
CA GLY A 169 14.52 1.67 1.87
C GLY A 169 14.46 3.19 2.10
N LYS A 170 14.89 3.69 3.28
CA LYS A 170 14.72 5.09 3.64
C LYS A 170 15.99 5.72 4.23
N GLU A 171 16.49 5.21 5.37
CA GLU A 171 17.53 5.88 6.14
C GLU A 171 18.92 5.90 5.47
N VAL A 172 19.24 4.86 4.69
CA VAL A 172 20.50 4.79 3.90
C VAL A 172 20.55 5.89 2.84
N PHE A 173 19.39 6.27 2.28
CA PHE A 173 19.30 7.33 1.27
C PHE A 173 19.25 8.75 1.84
N GLY A 174 19.09 8.90 3.16
CA GLY A 174 19.08 10.22 3.81
C GLY A 174 17.83 10.53 4.63
N GLY A 175 16.85 9.64 4.71
CA GLY A 175 15.61 9.80 5.46
C GLY A 175 14.40 10.15 4.59
N THR A 176 13.38 10.76 5.19
CA THR A 176 12.13 11.10 4.51
C THR A 176 12.37 12.09 3.36
N GLY A 177 11.83 11.80 2.20
CA GLY A 177 11.96 12.66 1.02
C GLY A 177 13.18 12.36 0.15
N MET A 178 14.12 11.53 0.61
CA MET A 178 15.31 11.11 -0.13
C MET A 178 15.25 9.64 -0.59
N ASN A 179 14.24 8.91 -0.18
CA ASN A 179 14.08 7.51 -0.54
C ASN A 179 13.74 7.33 -2.03
N ILE A 180 14.45 6.40 -2.67
CA ILE A 180 14.23 6.04 -4.09
C ILE A 180 13.02 5.12 -4.20
N LEU A 181 12.89 4.16 -3.27
CA LEU A 181 11.82 3.17 -3.22
C LEU A 181 10.77 3.56 -2.17
N ASN A 182 9.53 3.13 -2.38
CA ASN A 182 8.50 3.22 -1.35
C ASN A 182 8.86 2.27 -0.18
N PRO A 183 9.03 2.77 1.06
CA PRO A 183 9.48 1.95 2.18
C PRO A 183 8.51 0.82 2.55
N ALA A 184 7.19 1.06 2.49
CA ALA A 184 6.20 0.01 2.79
C ALA A 184 6.28 -1.15 1.80
N LEU A 185 6.50 -0.85 0.52
CA LEU A 185 6.69 -1.86 -0.51
C LEU A 185 8.04 -2.57 -0.38
N THR A 186 9.08 -1.89 0.08
CA THR A 186 10.38 -2.50 0.37
C THR A 186 10.27 -3.51 1.52
N ILE A 187 9.51 -3.18 2.58
CA ILE A 187 9.18 -4.09 3.70
C ILE A 187 8.48 -5.35 3.17
N ARG A 188 7.44 -5.15 2.36
CA ARG A 188 6.68 -6.27 1.79
C ARG A 188 7.52 -7.13 0.86
N ALA A 189 8.34 -6.52 0.00
CA ALA A 189 9.24 -7.26 -0.89
C ALA A 189 10.25 -8.09 -0.09
N PHE A 190 10.83 -7.55 0.97
CA PHE A 190 11.70 -8.31 1.86
C PHE A 190 10.98 -9.53 2.45
N LEU A 191 9.76 -9.36 2.98
CA LEU A 191 8.97 -10.47 3.51
C LEU A 191 8.71 -11.54 2.46
N PHE A 192 8.35 -11.14 1.25
CA PHE A 192 8.06 -12.07 0.16
C PHE A 192 9.30 -12.90 -0.24
N PHE A 193 10.46 -12.27 -0.35
CA PHE A 193 11.68 -12.97 -0.76
C PHE A 193 12.33 -13.75 0.38
N ALA A 194 12.26 -13.25 1.62
CA ALA A 194 12.86 -13.92 2.78
C ALA A 194 11.96 -15.04 3.36
N TYR A 195 10.64 -14.84 3.32
CA TYR A 195 9.65 -15.73 3.95
C TYR A 195 8.48 -16.04 3.02
N PRO A 196 8.71 -16.64 1.84
CA PRO A 196 7.68 -16.80 0.80
C PRO A 196 6.48 -17.63 1.26
N THR A 197 6.67 -18.62 2.13
CA THR A 197 5.59 -19.47 2.66
C THR A 197 4.58 -18.72 3.53
N TRP A 198 4.97 -17.58 4.11
CA TRP A 198 4.11 -16.73 4.91
C TRP A 198 3.47 -15.59 4.10
N MET A 199 3.92 -15.40 2.86
CA MET A 199 3.47 -14.29 2.01
C MET A 199 2.65 -14.73 0.80
N SER A 200 2.67 -16.02 0.47
CA SER A 200 2.03 -16.58 -0.72
C SER A 200 1.38 -17.91 -0.40
N GLY A 201 0.28 -18.20 -1.06
CA GLY A 201 -0.48 -19.45 -0.92
C GLY A 201 -1.91 -19.23 -0.43
N ASP A 202 -2.66 -20.30 -0.40
CA ASP A 202 -4.12 -20.32 -0.18
C ASP A 202 -4.50 -20.05 1.29
N LYS A 203 -3.55 -20.19 2.21
CA LYS A 203 -3.81 -20.22 3.65
C LYS A 203 -3.45 -18.92 4.37
N VAL A 204 -2.78 -18.00 3.71
CA VAL A 204 -2.19 -16.80 4.37
C VAL A 204 -3.16 -15.63 4.55
N TRP A 205 -4.32 -15.66 3.89
CA TRP A 205 -5.26 -14.54 3.86
C TRP A 205 -6.49 -14.71 4.74
N VAL A 206 -6.67 -15.90 5.34
CA VAL A 206 -7.75 -16.19 6.29
C VAL A 206 -7.14 -16.63 7.60
N HIS A 207 -7.56 -16.01 8.72
CA HIS A 207 -7.03 -16.29 10.05
C HIS A 207 -7.21 -17.75 10.45
N GLU A 208 -6.15 -18.39 10.99
CA GLU A 208 -6.14 -19.79 11.44
C GLU A 208 -6.51 -20.84 10.37
N ALA A 209 -6.45 -20.51 9.08
CA ALA A 209 -6.73 -21.47 8.03
C ALA A 209 -5.77 -22.68 8.05
N VAL A 210 -4.54 -22.50 8.59
CA VAL A 210 -3.51 -23.53 8.65
C VAL A 210 -3.73 -24.51 9.81
N ASP A 211 -4.15 -24.04 10.99
CA ASP A 211 -4.23 -24.87 12.21
C ASP A 211 -5.39 -25.88 12.15
N ARG A 212 -6.38 -25.63 11.31
CA ARG A 212 -7.52 -26.53 11.09
C ARG A 212 -7.25 -27.62 10.07
N ALA A 213 -6.12 -27.61 9.39
CA ALA A 213 -5.70 -28.70 8.49
C ALA A 213 -5.46 -30.07 9.20
N GLY A 214 -5.56 -30.10 10.53
CA GLY A 214 -5.57 -31.36 11.32
C GLY A 214 -6.95 -32.04 11.42
N THR A 215 -8.01 -31.33 11.07
CA THR A 215 -9.36 -31.92 10.89
C THR A 215 -9.55 -32.25 9.41
N SER A 216 -10.21 -33.33 9.08
CA SER A 216 -10.30 -33.96 7.77
C SER A 216 -10.84 -33.10 6.61
N GLU A 217 -11.09 -31.80 6.80
CA GLU A 217 -11.54 -30.86 5.81
C GLU A 217 -10.67 -29.60 5.87
N ALA A 218 -9.74 -29.49 4.91
CA ALA A 218 -8.92 -28.29 4.76
C ALA A 218 -9.79 -27.09 4.39
N ILE A 219 -9.83 -26.07 5.25
CA ILE A 219 -10.51 -24.81 4.95
C ILE A 219 -9.65 -24.07 3.93
N SER A 220 -10.16 -23.95 2.70
CA SER A 220 -9.51 -23.16 1.66
C SER A 220 -9.72 -21.66 1.95
N GLY A 221 -8.65 -20.97 2.29
CA GLY A 221 -8.61 -19.50 2.34
C GLY A 221 -8.16 -18.89 1.02
N GLU A 222 -8.46 -19.56 -0.09
CA GLU A 222 -7.99 -19.21 -1.41
C GLU A 222 -8.55 -17.87 -1.88
N THR A 223 -7.65 -17.03 -2.41
CA THR A 223 -8.07 -15.78 -3.03
C THR A 223 -8.61 -16.03 -4.42
N ILE A 224 -9.45 -15.11 -4.92
CA ILE A 224 -9.98 -15.19 -6.30
C ILE A 224 -8.84 -15.32 -7.33
N LEU A 225 -7.68 -14.68 -7.08
CA LEU A 225 -6.51 -14.80 -7.95
C LEU A 225 -5.91 -16.22 -7.90
N GLY A 226 -5.92 -16.84 -6.73
CA GLY A 226 -5.50 -18.22 -6.55
C GLY A 226 -6.40 -19.19 -7.32
N SER A 227 -7.72 -19.05 -7.18
CA SER A 227 -8.70 -19.86 -7.90
C SER A 227 -8.53 -19.75 -9.43
N TYR A 228 -8.35 -18.54 -9.96
CA TYR A 228 -8.02 -18.36 -11.38
C TYR A 228 -6.68 -19.00 -11.77
N ALA A 229 -5.66 -18.91 -10.93
CA ALA A 229 -4.37 -19.52 -11.22
C ALA A 229 -4.42 -21.05 -11.29
N GLN A 230 -5.37 -21.66 -10.58
CA GLN A 230 -5.60 -23.12 -10.55
C GLN A 230 -6.70 -23.57 -11.52
N ASN A 231 -7.25 -22.68 -12.35
CA ASN A 231 -8.39 -22.94 -13.25
C ASN A 231 -9.63 -23.46 -12.51
N GLN A 232 -9.88 -22.96 -11.29
CA GLN A 232 -11.05 -23.34 -10.49
C GLN A 232 -12.20 -22.34 -10.70
N ASP A 233 -13.43 -22.82 -10.47
CA ASP A 233 -14.62 -21.99 -10.50
C ASP A 233 -14.63 -20.95 -9.37
N ILE A 234 -15.09 -19.74 -9.68
CA ILE A 234 -15.15 -18.65 -8.74
C ILE A 234 -16.48 -18.65 -8.02
N ILE A 235 -16.41 -18.71 -6.70
CA ILE A 235 -17.57 -18.76 -5.81
C ILE A 235 -18.15 -17.35 -5.56
N TYR A 236 -17.34 -16.30 -5.77
CA TYR A 236 -17.67 -14.92 -5.40
C TYR A 236 -18.39 -14.18 -6.51
N SER A 237 -19.47 -13.48 -6.15
CA SER A 237 -20.21 -12.60 -7.06
C SER A 237 -19.44 -11.29 -7.32
N LEU A 238 -19.79 -10.60 -8.42
CA LEU A 238 -19.21 -9.29 -8.74
C LEU A 238 -19.48 -8.23 -7.66
N SER A 239 -20.64 -8.30 -7.01
CA SER A 239 -20.98 -7.42 -5.88
C SER A 239 -20.08 -7.69 -4.68
N GLU A 240 -19.83 -8.95 -4.32
CA GLU A 240 -18.89 -9.29 -3.24
C GLU A 240 -17.46 -8.80 -3.55
N MET A 241 -17.00 -8.91 -4.80
CA MET A 241 -15.70 -8.39 -5.23
C MET A 241 -15.62 -6.87 -5.11
N PHE A 242 -16.70 -6.14 -5.45
CA PHE A 242 -16.71 -4.68 -5.39
C PHE A 242 -16.82 -4.16 -3.96
N TYR A 243 -17.72 -4.70 -3.15
CA TYR A 243 -17.87 -4.30 -1.74
C TYR A 243 -16.74 -4.81 -0.85
N GLY A 244 -16.08 -5.92 -1.25
CA GLY A 244 -14.90 -6.42 -0.58
C GLY A 244 -15.13 -7.61 0.37
N PHE A 245 -16.25 -8.33 0.23
CA PHE A 245 -16.54 -9.55 1.01
C PHE A 245 -15.78 -10.77 0.49
N ILE A 246 -14.50 -10.57 0.23
CA ILE A 246 -13.59 -11.56 -0.38
C ILE A 246 -12.33 -11.70 0.47
N PRO A 247 -11.65 -12.85 0.47
CA PRO A 247 -10.34 -13.00 1.11
C PRO A 247 -9.27 -12.19 0.39
N GLY A 248 -8.33 -11.63 1.15
CA GLY A 248 -7.24 -10.81 0.63
C GLY A 248 -6.58 -10.00 1.73
N SER A 249 -5.62 -9.15 1.37
CA SER A 249 -4.97 -8.26 2.34
C SER A 249 -5.97 -7.24 2.92
N VAL A 250 -5.72 -6.82 4.17
CA VAL A 250 -6.63 -5.97 4.96
C VAL A 250 -7.07 -4.71 4.19
N GLY A 251 -6.16 -4.09 3.44
CA GLY A 251 -6.41 -2.82 2.73
C GLY A 251 -7.05 -2.96 1.35
N GLU A 252 -6.88 -4.11 0.67
CA GLU A 252 -7.24 -4.22 -0.74
C GLU A 252 -8.67 -4.67 -1.02
N THR A 253 -9.37 -5.21 -0.01
CA THR A 253 -10.62 -5.92 -0.21
C THR A 253 -11.73 -5.03 -0.73
N SER A 254 -12.06 -3.92 -0.07
CA SER A 254 -13.15 -3.04 -0.48
C SER A 254 -12.76 -2.01 -1.53
N LYS A 255 -13.22 -2.22 -2.77
CA LYS A 255 -12.99 -1.26 -3.88
C LYS A 255 -13.74 0.04 -3.67
N LEU A 256 -14.92 -0.02 -3.04
CA LEU A 256 -15.70 1.16 -2.69
C LEU A 256 -14.91 2.10 -1.76
N LEU A 257 -14.31 1.57 -0.70
CA LEU A 257 -13.57 2.39 0.27
C LEU A 257 -12.24 2.90 -0.31
N ILE A 258 -11.60 2.11 -1.18
CA ILE A 258 -10.41 2.58 -1.94
C ILE A 258 -10.79 3.77 -2.83
N ILE A 259 -11.95 3.74 -3.51
CA ILE A 259 -12.44 4.86 -4.32
C ILE A 259 -12.73 6.09 -3.45
N ILE A 260 -13.34 5.92 -2.27
CA ILE A 260 -13.56 7.02 -1.33
C ILE A 260 -12.22 7.64 -0.89
N GLY A 261 -11.24 6.79 -0.53
CA GLY A 261 -9.87 7.24 -0.22
C GLY A 261 -9.22 7.98 -1.40
N ALA A 262 -9.38 7.48 -2.62
CA ALA A 262 -8.89 8.14 -3.84
C ALA A 262 -9.52 9.54 -4.02
N LEU A 263 -10.82 9.67 -3.81
CA LEU A 263 -11.51 10.96 -3.87
C LEU A 263 -10.96 11.94 -2.83
N ILE A 264 -10.76 11.50 -1.58
CA ILE A 264 -10.14 12.34 -0.54
C ILE A 264 -8.77 12.84 -0.99
N LEU A 265 -7.90 11.95 -1.50
CA LEU A 265 -6.55 12.30 -1.95
C LEU A 265 -6.54 13.21 -3.18
N ILE A 266 -7.47 13.04 -4.11
CA ILE A 266 -7.58 13.87 -5.32
C ILE A 266 -8.12 15.26 -4.97
N PHE A 267 -9.17 15.37 -4.15
CA PHE A 267 -9.74 16.66 -3.76
C PHE A 267 -8.78 17.49 -2.90
N THR A 268 -8.00 16.84 -2.06
CA THR A 268 -6.94 17.48 -1.27
C THR A 268 -5.67 17.77 -2.09
N LYS A 269 -5.62 17.35 -3.35
CA LYS A 269 -4.47 17.49 -4.28
C LYS A 269 -3.18 16.80 -3.81
N ILE A 270 -3.29 15.88 -2.87
CA ILE A 270 -2.17 15.07 -2.37
C ILE A 270 -1.89 13.92 -3.34
N GLY A 271 -2.93 13.17 -3.72
CA GLY A 271 -2.83 12.10 -4.71
C GLY A 271 -2.90 12.63 -6.16
N SER A 272 -2.09 12.04 -7.03
CA SER A 272 -2.09 12.41 -8.45
C SER A 272 -3.12 11.61 -9.24
N TRP A 273 -4.23 12.23 -9.63
CA TRP A 273 -5.25 11.61 -10.48
C TRP A 273 -4.68 11.06 -11.81
N ARG A 274 -3.58 11.68 -12.32
CA ARG A 274 -2.92 11.23 -13.55
C ARG A 274 -2.29 9.86 -13.38
N ILE A 275 -1.62 9.62 -12.24
CA ILE A 275 -1.02 8.32 -11.93
C ILE A 275 -2.13 7.27 -11.76
N ILE A 276 -3.15 7.57 -10.96
CA ILE A 276 -4.27 6.65 -10.72
C ILE A 276 -4.92 6.23 -12.04
N LEU A 277 -5.34 7.22 -12.85
CA LEU A 277 -6.03 6.94 -14.12
C LEU A 277 -5.13 6.19 -15.11
N SER A 278 -3.87 6.60 -15.24
CA SER A 278 -2.95 5.92 -16.16
C SER A 278 -2.61 4.51 -15.73
N THR A 279 -2.54 4.21 -14.43
CA THR A 279 -2.37 2.85 -13.92
C THR A 279 -3.58 1.98 -14.28
N ILE A 280 -4.78 2.49 -14.11
CA ILE A 280 -6.00 1.80 -14.52
C ILE A 280 -5.98 1.52 -16.03
N LEU A 281 -5.66 2.53 -16.86
CA LEU A 281 -5.59 2.35 -18.32
C LEU A 281 -4.53 1.32 -18.74
N GLY A 282 -3.36 1.34 -18.10
CA GLY A 282 -2.31 0.35 -18.37
C GLY A 282 -2.72 -1.07 -18.01
N ALA A 283 -3.39 -1.25 -16.87
CA ALA A 283 -3.91 -2.54 -16.44
C ALA A 283 -5.01 -3.05 -17.40
N LEU A 284 -5.98 -2.20 -17.77
CA LEU A 284 -7.03 -2.56 -18.71
C LEU A 284 -6.46 -2.94 -20.08
N LEU A 285 -5.49 -2.19 -20.61
CA LEU A 285 -4.89 -2.50 -21.91
C LEU A 285 -4.20 -3.88 -21.89
N MET A 286 -3.42 -4.17 -20.85
CA MET A 286 -2.75 -5.48 -20.79
C MET A 286 -3.74 -6.62 -20.59
N GLY A 287 -4.81 -6.41 -19.80
CA GLY A 287 -5.90 -7.36 -19.68
C GLY A 287 -6.59 -7.65 -21.03
N VAL A 288 -6.88 -6.59 -21.82
CA VAL A 288 -7.43 -6.76 -23.18
C VAL A 288 -6.49 -7.56 -24.08
N ILE A 289 -5.18 -7.28 -24.03
CA ILE A 289 -4.20 -8.04 -24.83
C ILE A 289 -4.25 -9.52 -24.46
N PHE A 290 -4.31 -9.88 -23.18
CA PHE A 290 -4.40 -11.27 -22.75
C PHE A 290 -5.72 -11.93 -23.16
N ASN A 291 -6.85 -11.23 -23.02
CA ASN A 291 -8.13 -11.78 -23.49
C ASN A 291 -8.10 -12.02 -25.01
N LEU A 292 -7.55 -11.10 -25.81
CA LEU A 292 -7.40 -11.30 -27.25
C LEU A 292 -6.51 -12.50 -27.58
N VAL A 293 -5.43 -12.74 -26.83
CA VAL A 293 -4.56 -13.92 -27.03
C VAL A 293 -5.31 -15.21 -26.74
N ILE A 294 -6.17 -15.23 -25.72
CA ILE A 294 -7.03 -16.40 -25.45
C ILE A 294 -8.05 -16.60 -26.58
N ASP A 295 -8.74 -15.54 -27.01
CA ASP A 295 -9.76 -15.58 -28.07
C ASP A 295 -9.20 -16.09 -29.42
N THR A 296 -7.91 -15.85 -29.69
CA THR A 296 -7.25 -16.37 -30.90
C THR A 296 -6.92 -17.87 -30.80
N GLY A 297 -7.10 -18.50 -29.63
CA GLY A 297 -6.76 -19.92 -29.43
C GLY A 297 -5.25 -20.20 -29.38
N PHE A 298 -4.41 -19.17 -29.29
CA PHE A 298 -2.95 -19.34 -29.25
C PHE A 298 -2.49 -20.07 -27.98
N ILE A 299 -3.24 -19.91 -26.88
CA ILE A 299 -3.00 -20.57 -25.59
C ILE A 299 -4.18 -21.48 -25.28
N GLY A 300 -3.92 -22.79 -25.16
CA GLY A 300 -4.93 -23.79 -24.82
C GLY A 300 -5.21 -23.85 -23.31
N GLU A 301 -6.36 -24.41 -22.92
CA GLU A 301 -6.82 -24.56 -21.53
C GLU A 301 -5.84 -25.34 -20.63
N SER A 302 -5.00 -26.21 -21.21
CA SER A 302 -3.96 -26.95 -20.47
C SER A 302 -2.76 -26.11 -20.05
N SER A 303 -2.66 -24.86 -20.51
CA SER A 303 -1.58 -23.96 -20.13
C SER A 303 -1.76 -23.46 -18.70
N LYS A 304 -0.68 -23.44 -17.91
CA LYS A 304 -0.66 -22.87 -16.55
C LYS A 304 -1.01 -21.39 -16.50
N PHE A 305 -0.98 -20.68 -17.63
CA PHE A 305 -1.28 -19.24 -17.71
C PHE A 305 -2.75 -19.00 -18.13
N TYR A 306 -3.46 -20.02 -18.61
CA TYR A 306 -4.79 -19.89 -19.17
C TYR A 306 -5.77 -19.21 -18.20
N GLY A 307 -5.87 -19.71 -16.96
CA GLY A 307 -6.83 -19.20 -15.99
C GLY A 307 -6.65 -17.70 -15.66
N LEU A 308 -5.41 -17.25 -15.42
CA LEU A 308 -5.16 -15.84 -15.16
C LEU A 308 -5.27 -14.94 -16.40
N MET A 309 -5.03 -15.49 -17.60
CA MET A 309 -5.20 -14.76 -18.86
C MET A 309 -6.67 -14.69 -19.30
N SER A 310 -7.49 -15.66 -18.89
CA SER A 310 -8.94 -15.70 -19.20
C SER A 310 -9.77 -14.75 -18.33
N VAL A 311 -9.18 -14.20 -17.26
CA VAL A 311 -9.85 -13.19 -16.43
C VAL A 311 -10.32 -12.03 -17.31
N PRO A 312 -11.61 -11.62 -17.27
CA PRO A 312 -12.09 -10.45 -17.99
C PRO A 312 -11.25 -9.21 -17.65
N TYR A 313 -10.80 -8.47 -18.67
CA TYR A 313 -9.84 -7.36 -18.55
C TYR A 313 -10.22 -6.32 -17.46
N TRP A 314 -11.51 -6.04 -17.31
CA TRP A 314 -12.01 -5.10 -16.30
C TRP A 314 -12.06 -5.71 -14.89
N GLN A 315 -12.20 -7.02 -14.78
CA GLN A 315 -12.29 -7.72 -13.49
C GLN A 315 -10.95 -7.71 -12.75
N HIS A 316 -9.84 -7.59 -13.47
CA HIS A 316 -8.52 -7.38 -12.87
C HIS A 316 -8.46 -6.19 -11.90
N LEU A 317 -9.33 -5.19 -12.06
CA LEU A 317 -9.43 -4.05 -11.15
C LEU A 317 -10.21 -4.39 -9.87
N LEU A 318 -11.13 -5.36 -9.94
CA LEU A 318 -11.94 -5.79 -8.80
C LEU A 318 -11.24 -6.82 -7.92
N ILE A 319 -10.22 -7.50 -8.44
CA ILE A 319 -9.50 -8.55 -7.73
C ILE A 319 -8.06 -8.11 -7.41
N GLY A 320 -7.61 -8.48 -6.21
CA GLY A 320 -6.27 -8.12 -5.71
C GLY A 320 -6.06 -6.62 -5.51
N SER A 321 -4.81 -6.24 -5.37
CA SER A 321 -4.35 -4.95 -4.84
C SER A 321 -4.09 -3.85 -5.86
N ILE A 322 -4.48 -4.01 -7.16
CA ILE A 322 -4.17 -3.01 -8.20
C ILE A 322 -4.70 -1.63 -7.87
N LEU A 323 -5.98 -1.52 -7.48
CA LEU A 323 -6.58 -0.22 -7.13
C LEU A 323 -5.95 0.35 -5.85
N PHE A 324 -5.71 -0.48 -4.84
CA PHE A 324 -5.05 -0.04 -3.60
C PHE A 324 -3.64 0.49 -3.88
N GLY A 325 -2.84 -0.25 -4.63
CA GLY A 325 -1.50 0.17 -5.04
C GLY A 325 -1.51 1.44 -5.89
N ALA A 326 -2.44 1.56 -6.84
CA ALA A 326 -2.57 2.74 -7.70
C ALA A 326 -2.93 4.01 -6.91
N VAL A 327 -3.79 3.89 -5.88
CA VAL A 327 -4.29 5.04 -5.10
C VAL A 327 -3.31 5.46 -4.00
N PHE A 328 -2.84 4.52 -3.17
CA PHE A 328 -2.13 4.84 -1.94
C PHE A 328 -0.62 4.69 -2.02
N MET A 329 -0.10 3.97 -3.02
CA MET A 329 1.33 3.68 -3.12
C MET A 329 2.00 4.24 -4.37
N ALA A 330 1.36 4.12 -5.54
CA ALA A 330 1.91 4.70 -6.77
C ALA A 330 1.87 6.23 -6.78
N THR A 331 1.00 6.83 -5.97
CA THR A 331 0.90 8.30 -5.82
C THR A 331 1.83 8.88 -4.75
N ASP A 332 2.72 8.06 -4.17
CA ASP A 332 3.72 8.55 -3.21
C ASP A 332 4.48 9.76 -3.78
N PRO A 333 4.44 10.92 -3.11
CA PRO A 333 5.03 12.14 -3.64
C PRO A 333 6.55 12.11 -3.73
N VAL A 334 7.21 11.17 -3.05
CA VAL A 334 8.67 11.07 -3.01
C VAL A 334 9.20 10.18 -4.13
N SER A 335 8.69 8.95 -4.21
CA SER A 335 9.23 7.93 -5.12
C SER A 335 8.58 7.92 -6.52
N ALA A 336 7.45 8.62 -6.71
CA ALA A 336 6.79 8.71 -8.01
C ALA A 336 7.40 9.77 -8.94
N SER A 337 7.13 9.64 -10.25
CA SER A 337 7.48 10.68 -11.24
C SER A 337 6.83 12.02 -10.91
N GLN A 338 7.59 13.12 -11.03
CA GLN A 338 7.16 14.46 -10.64
C GLN A 338 6.57 15.26 -11.81
N THR A 339 7.03 15.01 -13.05
CA THR A 339 6.56 15.75 -14.22
C THR A 339 5.17 15.29 -14.66
N ASN A 340 4.34 16.22 -15.17
CA ASN A 340 2.97 15.89 -15.59
C ASN A 340 2.92 14.81 -16.70
N LYS A 341 3.86 14.83 -17.65
CA LYS A 341 3.97 13.80 -18.68
C LYS A 341 4.56 12.51 -18.11
N GLY A 342 5.53 12.63 -17.22
CA GLY A 342 6.14 11.48 -16.57
C GLY A 342 5.14 10.70 -15.71
N LYS A 343 4.23 11.38 -15.02
CA LYS A 343 3.14 10.74 -14.25
C LYS A 343 2.25 9.84 -15.10
N TRP A 344 1.96 10.23 -16.34
CA TRP A 344 1.20 9.39 -17.27
C TRP A 344 1.97 8.15 -17.69
N ILE A 345 3.25 8.30 -18.06
CA ILE A 345 4.12 7.19 -18.48
C ILE A 345 4.34 6.24 -17.31
N TYR A 346 4.69 6.78 -16.15
CA TYR A 346 4.95 6.04 -14.92
C TYR A 346 3.74 5.19 -14.51
N GLY A 347 2.56 5.80 -14.36
CA GLY A 347 1.36 5.08 -13.96
C GLY A 347 0.93 4.05 -15.00
N PHE A 348 0.96 4.38 -16.29
CA PHE A 348 0.62 3.44 -17.35
C PHE A 348 1.50 2.19 -17.31
N LEU A 349 2.81 2.35 -17.16
CA LEU A 349 3.74 1.22 -17.07
C LEU A 349 3.51 0.40 -15.79
N ILE A 350 3.17 1.03 -14.66
CA ILE A 350 2.81 0.29 -13.45
C ILE A 350 1.63 -0.64 -13.73
N GLY A 351 0.54 -0.12 -14.27
CA GLY A 351 -0.66 -0.93 -14.56
C GLY A 351 -0.38 -2.06 -15.54
N PHE A 352 0.31 -1.75 -16.63
CA PHE A 352 0.68 -2.69 -17.67
C PHE A 352 1.55 -3.84 -17.12
N ILE A 353 2.64 -3.50 -16.42
CA ILE A 353 3.58 -4.47 -15.84
C ILE A 353 2.91 -5.27 -14.70
N SER A 354 2.00 -4.64 -13.94
CA SER A 354 1.27 -5.34 -12.86
C SER A 354 0.51 -6.56 -13.37
N ILE A 355 -0.21 -6.42 -14.48
CA ILE A 355 -0.95 -7.53 -15.08
C ILE A 355 0.00 -8.56 -15.69
N MET A 356 1.12 -8.12 -16.30
CA MET A 356 2.14 -9.06 -16.78
C MET A 356 2.70 -9.92 -15.64
N ILE A 357 3.09 -9.30 -14.52
CA ILE A 357 3.62 -10.04 -13.37
C ILE A 357 2.55 -10.99 -12.82
N ARG A 358 1.29 -10.53 -12.70
CA ARG A 358 0.17 -11.33 -12.22
C ARG A 358 -0.01 -12.62 -13.00
N VAL A 359 0.09 -12.57 -14.33
CA VAL A 359 -0.10 -13.73 -15.21
C VAL A 359 1.14 -14.62 -15.27
N PHE A 360 2.33 -14.03 -15.43
CA PHE A 360 3.55 -14.83 -15.64
C PHE A 360 4.24 -15.29 -14.34
N ASN A 361 3.88 -14.69 -13.20
CA ASN A 361 4.41 -15.10 -11.90
C ASN A 361 3.29 -15.51 -10.94
N PRO A 362 2.73 -16.74 -11.07
CA PRO A 362 1.65 -17.20 -10.20
C PRO A 362 2.04 -17.30 -8.72
N ALA A 363 3.34 -17.34 -8.37
CA ALA A 363 3.80 -17.26 -7.00
C ALA A 363 3.60 -15.87 -6.36
N TYR A 364 3.43 -14.82 -7.19
CA TYR A 364 3.16 -13.45 -6.74
C TYR A 364 2.01 -12.83 -7.56
N PRO A 365 0.78 -13.37 -7.40
CA PRO A 365 -0.34 -13.01 -8.29
C PRO A 365 -0.80 -11.56 -8.16
N GLU A 366 -0.42 -10.84 -7.12
CA GLU A 366 -0.78 -9.42 -6.95
C GLU A 366 -0.08 -8.50 -7.97
N GLY A 367 1.19 -8.72 -8.25
CA GLY A 367 1.97 -8.04 -9.28
C GLY A 367 2.23 -6.54 -9.07
N VAL A 368 1.24 -5.78 -8.59
CA VAL A 368 1.30 -4.30 -8.56
C VAL A 368 2.41 -3.75 -7.68
N PHE A 369 2.68 -4.37 -6.54
CA PHE A 369 3.70 -3.87 -5.61
C PHE A 369 5.11 -3.97 -6.17
N LEU A 370 5.42 -5.06 -6.88
CA LEU A 370 6.69 -5.21 -7.60
C LEU A 370 6.78 -4.26 -8.79
N ALA A 371 5.67 -4.06 -9.51
CA ALA A 371 5.62 -3.10 -10.61
C ALA A 371 5.87 -1.66 -10.12
N ILE A 372 5.31 -1.26 -8.97
CA ILE A 372 5.57 0.06 -8.39
C ILE A 372 7.04 0.20 -7.98
N LEU A 373 7.62 -0.80 -7.28
CA LEU A 373 9.05 -0.78 -6.91
C LEU A 373 9.96 -0.66 -8.13
N LEU A 374 9.68 -1.43 -9.18
CA LEU A 374 10.41 -1.35 -10.43
C LEU A 374 10.32 0.06 -11.03
N MET A 375 9.11 0.60 -11.11
CA MET A 375 8.89 1.91 -11.70
C MET A 375 9.40 3.06 -10.84
N ASN A 376 9.50 2.91 -9.52
CA ASN A 376 10.16 3.88 -8.64
C ASN A 376 11.63 4.10 -9.05
N VAL A 377 12.35 3.01 -9.38
CA VAL A 377 13.73 3.10 -9.88
C VAL A 377 13.82 3.85 -11.21
N PHE A 378 12.82 3.68 -12.08
CA PHE A 378 12.78 4.35 -13.40
C PHE A 378 12.15 5.74 -13.36
N ALA A 379 11.47 6.15 -12.31
CA ALA A 379 10.81 7.46 -12.21
C ALA A 379 11.75 8.64 -12.48
N PRO A 380 12.97 8.73 -11.90
CA PRO A 380 13.91 9.80 -12.20
C PRO A 380 14.35 9.81 -13.67
N THR A 381 14.51 8.63 -14.26
CA THR A 381 14.90 8.49 -15.68
C THR A 381 13.80 9.02 -16.61
N ILE A 382 12.54 8.68 -16.32
CA ILE A 382 11.38 9.19 -17.07
C ILE A 382 11.34 10.71 -16.99
N ASP A 383 11.47 11.28 -15.78
CA ASP A 383 11.45 12.73 -15.57
C ASP A 383 12.64 13.42 -16.27
N HIS A 384 13.83 12.82 -16.26
CA HIS A 384 14.98 13.36 -16.97
C HIS A 384 14.70 13.55 -18.47
N TYR A 385 14.16 12.52 -19.14
CA TYR A 385 13.85 12.60 -20.58
C TYR A 385 12.72 13.61 -20.86
N VAL A 386 11.70 13.69 -20.01
CA VAL A 386 10.62 14.68 -20.15
C VAL A 386 11.16 16.10 -20.02
N VAL A 387 12.02 16.37 -19.04
CA VAL A 387 12.64 17.68 -18.83
C VAL A 387 13.56 18.04 -20.01
N LYS A 388 14.39 17.10 -20.46
CA LYS A 388 15.28 17.28 -21.63
C LYS A 388 14.50 17.65 -22.89
N ALA A 389 13.39 16.96 -23.15
CA ALA A 389 12.50 17.27 -24.27
C ALA A 389 11.88 18.67 -24.15
N ASN A 390 11.45 19.08 -22.95
CA ASN A 390 10.90 20.41 -22.69
C ASN A 390 11.95 21.51 -22.90
N VAL A 391 13.20 21.29 -22.44
CA VAL A 391 14.32 22.24 -22.66
C VAL A 391 14.59 22.39 -24.16
N LYS A 392 14.69 21.26 -24.90
CA LYS A 392 14.89 21.28 -26.36
C LYS A 392 13.80 22.09 -27.09
N ASN A 393 12.54 21.88 -26.70
CA ASN A 393 11.41 22.61 -27.29
C ASN A 393 11.49 24.12 -27.01
N ARG A 394 11.91 24.52 -25.80
CA ARG A 394 12.12 25.95 -25.45
C ARG A 394 13.24 26.57 -26.27
N LEU A 395 14.39 25.87 -26.42
CA LEU A 395 15.51 26.33 -27.22
C LEU A 395 15.15 26.49 -28.71
N ASN A 396 14.38 25.55 -29.27
CA ASN A 396 13.90 25.65 -30.65
C ASN A 396 13.00 26.88 -30.85
N ARG A 397 12.09 27.18 -29.91
CA ARG A 397 11.25 28.40 -29.96
C ARG A 397 12.06 29.69 -29.90
N LEU A 398 13.16 29.71 -29.15
CA LEU A 398 14.05 30.87 -29.11
C LEU A 398 14.75 31.08 -30.45
N LYS A 399 15.29 30.02 -31.07
CA LYS A 399 15.92 30.08 -32.40
C LYS A 399 14.97 30.58 -33.48
N THR A 400 13.70 30.18 -33.44
CA THR A 400 12.67 30.64 -34.39
C THR A 400 12.30 32.12 -34.22
N LYS A 401 12.49 32.70 -33.00
CA LYS A 401 12.22 34.13 -32.76
C LYS A 401 13.42 35.03 -33.14
N THR A 402 14.62 34.46 -33.23
CA THR A 402 15.86 35.20 -33.55
C THR A 402 16.24 35.06 -35.03
N ALA A 403 15.57 34.23 -35.79
CA ALA A 403 15.64 34.13 -37.25
C ALA A 403 14.46 34.91 -37.88
#